data_659a38331ba929e222b8aab3c7db88d7
#
_entry.id   659a38331ba929e222b8aab3c7db88d7
#
_cell.length_a   1.000
_cell.length_b   1.000
_cell.length_c   1.000
_cell.angle_alpha   90.00
_cell.angle_beta   90.00
_cell.angle_gamma   90.00
#
_symmetry.space_group_name_H-M   'P 1'
#
loop_
_entity.id
_entity.type
_entity.pdbx_description
1 polymer ?
#
loop_
_entity_poly.entity_id
_entity_poly.type
_entity_poly.pdbx_seq_one_letter_code
_entity_poly.pdbx_strand_id
1 'polypeptide(L)'
;YQLLFMARIKCIDFNTTTMNIKKVLFGVTFIMSTMAGHSQSVFQVKQQSLPNPDNEPTAVFPVPSDRQMKWQETEFYAFFHYGMNTYTNREWGLGSEDVTLFAPTKKPNPTQWLKAVKAAGMKGGIAVVKHHDGFCLWPTSTTDHSIVNAGNENGKTTNIPRDFAKAARSLGMKYGFYVSPWDRNSQY
;
A
#
# COMPACT_ATOMS: atom_id res chain seq x y z
N TYR A 1 -18.22 -6.42 4.63
CA TYR A 1 -17.63 -6.29 3.29
C TYR A 1 -16.61 -5.16 3.36
N GLN A 2 -15.31 -5.50 3.47
CA GLN A 2 -14.22 -4.54 3.42
C GLN A 2 -13.92 -4.22 1.95
N LEU A 3 -14.09 -2.97 1.55
CA LEU A 3 -13.53 -2.47 0.28
C LEU A 3 -12.01 -2.37 0.43
N LEU A 4 -11.29 -3.26 -0.24
CA LEU A 4 -9.85 -3.18 -0.39
C LEU A 4 -9.55 -2.12 -1.46
N PHE A 5 -9.17 -0.90 -1.06
CA PHE A 5 -8.65 0.09 -2.00
C PHE A 5 -7.18 -0.23 -2.26
N MET A 6 -6.91 -0.86 -3.41
CA MET A 6 -5.54 -1.03 -3.90
C MET A 6 -5.07 0.26 -4.57
N ALA A 7 -4.33 1.09 -3.86
CA ALA A 7 -3.65 2.23 -4.48
C ALA A 7 -2.32 1.76 -5.08
N ARG A 8 -2.29 1.60 -6.39
CA ARG A 8 -1.08 1.35 -7.17
C ARG A 8 -0.32 2.67 -7.36
N ILE A 9 0.67 2.97 -6.52
CA ILE A 9 1.50 4.16 -6.70
C ILE A 9 2.55 3.86 -7.77
N LYS A 10 2.31 4.31 -9.01
CA LYS A 10 3.37 4.46 -10.01
C LYS A 10 4.26 5.62 -9.57
N CYS A 11 5.58 5.41 -9.52
CA CYS A 11 6.52 6.52 -9.40
C CYS A 11 6.38 7.41 -10.64
N ILE A 12 5.84 8.60 -10.46
CA ILE A 12 5.81 9.62 -11.51
C ILE A 12 7.09 10.44 -11.37
N ASP A 13 7.94 10.37 -12.39
CA ASP A 13 9.07 11.27 -12.53
C ASP A 13 8.56 12.68 -12.86
N PHE A 14 8.71 13.59 -11.91
CA PHE A 14 8.50 15.02 -12.16
C PHE A 14 9.72 15.59 -12.87
N ASN A 15 9.68 15.59 -14.20
CA ASN A 15 10.55 16.44 -14.99
C ASN A 15 9.90 17.85 -15.06
N THR A 16 10.55 18.81 -14.44
CA THR A 16 10.12 20.21 -14.38
C THR A 16 10.20 20.85 -15.76
N THR A 17 9.07 20.87 -16.46
CA THR A 17 8.84 21.80 -17.56
C THR A 17 7.96 22.92 -17.01
N THR A 18 8.52 24.13 -16.94
CA THR A 18 7.82 25.34 -16.52
C THR A 18 6.64 25.64 -17.49
N MET A 19 5.45 25.25 -17.09
CA MET A 19 4.23 25.63 -17.80
C MET A 19 3.77 27.02 -17.34
N ASN A 20 3.50 27.88 -18.33
CA ASN A 20 3.08 29.26 -18.15
C ASN A 20 1.68 29.32 -17.52
N ILE A 21 1.60 29.62 -16.23
CA ILE A 21 0.41 29.61 -15.37
C ILE A 21 -0.78 30.41 -15.94
N LYS A 22 -0.52 31.43 -16.77
CA LYS A 22 -1.59 32.27 -17.37
C LYS A 22 -2.46 31.53 -18.41
N LYS A 23 -1.94 30.49 -19.07
CA LYS A 23 -2.70 29.72 -20.06
C LYS A 23 -3.53 28.59 -19.42
N VAL A 24 -3.14 28.13 -18.23
CA VAL A 24 -3.88 27.10 -17.49
C VAL A 24 -5.11 27.69 -16.80
N LEU A 25 -5.02 28.93 -16.29
CA LEU A 25 -6.16 29.59 -15.64
C LEU A 25 -7.32 29.83 -16.59
N PHE A 26 -7.06 30.14 -17.88
CA PHE A 26 -8.13 30.39 -18.85
C PHE A 26 -8.86 29.10 -19.30
N GLY A 27 -8.16 27.97 -19.31
CA GLY A 27 -8.75 26.67 -19.65
C GLY A 27 -9.64 26.11 -18.53
N VAL A 28 -9.26 26.31 -17.28
CA VAL A 28 -9.99 25.81 -16.11
C VAL A 28 -11.29 26.60 -15.90
N THR A 29 -11.29 27.91 -16.15
CA THR A 29 -12.51 28.74 -16.01
C THR A 29 -13.57 28.41 -17.05
N PHE A 30 -13.18 27.98 -18.27
CA PHE A 30 -14.13 27.62 -19.31
C PHE A 30 -14.74 26.21 -19.11
N ILE A 31 -13.99 25.28 -18.49
CA ILE A 31 -14.49 23.92 -18.20
C ILE A 31 -15.44 23.93 -16.99
N MET A 32 -15.23 24.83 -16.02
CA MET A 32 -16.14 24.94 -14.87
C MET A 32 -17.51 25.55 -15.20
N SER A 33 -17.60 26.40 -16.24
CA SER A 33 -18.87 27.02 -16.60
C SER A 33 -19.81 26.11 -17.43
N THR A 34 -19.31 25.01 -18.00
CA THR A 34 -20.15 24.05 -18.76
C THR A 34 -20.61 22.85 -17.92
N MET A 35 -20.10 22.69 -16.70
CA MET A 35 -20.52 21.57 -15.82
C MET A 35 -21.58 21.94 -14.77
N ALA A 36 -22.08 23.18 -14.79
CA ALA A 36 -23.13 23.61 -13.86
C ALA A 36 -24.55 23.11 -14.20
N GLY A 37 -24.70 22.26 -15.22
CA GLY A 37 -26.01 21.90 -15.76
C GLY A 37 -26.52 20.47 -15.51
N HIS A 38 -25.75 19.55 -14.94
CA HIS A 38 -26.19 18.17 -14.70
C HIS A 38 -25.74 17.61 -13.34
N SER A 39 -26.15 18.29 -12.28
CA SER A 39 -26.13 17.68 -10.94
C SER A 39 -27.56 17.21 -10.63
N GLN A 40 -27.91 16.03 -11.09
CA GLN A 40 -29.10 15.32 -10.60
C GLN A 40 -28.79 13.85 -10.40
N SER A 41 -28.80 13.52 -9.24
CA SER A 41 -29.10 12.43 -8.32
C SER A 41 -27.98 12.29 -7.30
N VAL A 42 -28.00 13.21 -6.36
CA VAL A 42 -27.42 12.95 -5.06
C VAL A 42 -28.13 11.69 -4.55
N PHE A 43 -27.42 10.58 -4.48
CA PHE A 43 -27.82 9.46 -3.65
C PHE A 43 -27.99 10.04 -2.24
N GLN A 44 -29.22 10.33 -1.86
CA GLN A 44 -29.52 10.57 -0.47
C GLN A 44 -29.30 9.23 0.23
N VAL A 45 -28.11 9.05 0.76
CA VAL A 45 -27.89 8.04 1.79
C VAL A 45 -28.87 8.43 2.90
N LYS A 46 -30.00 7.70 2.97
CA LYS A 46 -30.90 7.79 4.09
C LYS A 46 -30.01 7.50 5.30
N GLN A 47 -29.73 8.52 6.11
CA GLN A 47 -29.01 8.32 7.34
C GLN A 47 -29.83 7.30 8.13
N GLN A 48 -29.38 6.06 8.11
CA GLN A 48 -29.92 5.06 9.01
C GLN A 48 -29.58 5.59 10.39
N SER A 49 -30.62 5.89 11.18
CA SER A 49 -30.43 6.20 12.58
C SER A 49 -29.53 5.14 13.16
N LEU A 50 -28.40 5.55 13.74
CA LEU A 50 -27.54 4.63 14.48
C LEU A 50 -28.44 3.82 15.41
N PRO A 51 -28.25 2.50 15.52
CA PRO A 51 -28.99 1.70 16.46
C PRO A 51 -28.92 2.37 17.83
N ASN A 52 -30.07 2.50 18.51
CA ASN A 52 -30.07 3.02 19.87
C ASN A 52 -29.13 2.12 20.70
N PRO A 53 -28.08 2.67 21.34
CA PRO A 53 -27.16 1.86 22.13
C PRO A 53 -27.84 1.01 23.20
N ASP A 54 -29.03 1.44 23.67
CA ASP A 54 -29.85 0.69 24.63
C ASP A 54 -30.52 -0.57 24.04
N ASN A 55 -30.48 -0.73 22.71
CA ASN A 55 -31.02 -1.88 21.97
C ASN A 55 -29.95 -2.74 21.30
N GLU A 56 -28.70 -2.58 21.66
CA GLU A 56 -27.65 -3.46 21.11
C GLU A 56 -27.89 -4.91 21.56
N PRO A 57 -27.87 -5.87 20.64
CA PRO A 57 -28.00 -7.27 20.99
C PRO A 57 -26.86 -7.70 21.91
N THR A 58 -27.16 -8.51 22.91
CA THR A 58 -26.14 -9.09 23.79
C THR A 58 -25.10 -9.85 22.98
N ALA A 59 -23.83 -9.56 23.25
CA ALA A 59 -22.72 -10.25 22.58
C ALA A 59 -22.78 -11.76 22.85
N VAL A 60 -22.70 -12.57 21.79
CA VAL A 60 -22.67 -14.03 21.84
C VAL A 60 -21.25 -14.49 21.57
N PHE A 61 -20.74 -15.43 22.38
CA PHE A 61 -19.40 -15.99 22.18
C PHE A 61 -19.30 -16.79 20.88
N PRO A 62 -18.12 -16.76 20.20
CA PRO A 62 -16.90 -16.03 20.58
C PRO A 62 -16.99 -14.54 20.26
N VAL A 63 -16.51 -13.71 21.17
CA VAL A 63 -16.42 -12.25 20.98
C VAL A 63 -14.97 -11.84 20.64
N PRO A 64 -14.76 -10.74 19.90
CA PRO A 64 -13.43 -10.24 19.63
C PRO A 64 -12.66 -9.89 20.92
N SER A 65 -11.38 -10.20 20.96
CA SER A 65 -10.49 -9.75 22.05
C SER A 65 -10.21 -8.25 21.94
N ASP A 66 -9.77 -7.62 23.03
CA ASP A 66 -9.36 -6.21 23.03
C ASP A 66 -8.34 -5.87 21.96
N ARG A 67 -7.43 -6.80 21.63
CA ARG A 67 -6.46 -6.61 20.54
C ARG A 67 -7.10 -6.58 19.17
N GLN A 68 -8.12 -7.42 18.96
CA GLN A 68 -8.89 -7.43 17.71
C GLN A 68 -9.73 -6.17 17.59
N MET A 69 -10.34 -5.71 18.69
CA MET A 69 -11.08 -4.45 18.70
C MET A 69 -10.16 -3.26 18.39
N LYS A 70 -9.00 -3.16 19.04
CA LYS A 70 -7.99 -2.12 18.73
C LYS A 70 -7.48 -2.17 17.31
N TRP A 71 -7.46 -3.35 16.70
CA TRP A 71 -7.15 -3.48 15.27
C TRP A 71 -8.28 -2.93 14.41
N GLN A 72 -9.51 -3.27 14.68
CA GLN A 72 -10.70 -2.76 13.98
C GLN A 72 -10.77 -1.22 14.05
N GLU A 73 -10.48 -0.63 15.20
CA GLU A 73 -10.42 0.83 15.40
C GLU A 73 -9.36 1.52 14.53
N THR A 74 -8.43 0.77 13.95
CA THR A 74 -7.45 1.32 13.00
C THR A 74 -8.12 1.76 11.69
N GLU A 75 -9.14 1.02 11.23
CA GLU A 75 -10.02 1.29 10.08
C GLU A 75 -9.29 1.63 8.77
N PHE A 76 -8.46 2.65 8.77
CA PHE A 76 -7.82 3.20 7.58
C PHE A 76 -6.30 3.02 7.64
N TYR A 77 -5.78 2.10 6.82
CA TYR A 77 -4.35 1.78 6.70
C TYR A 77 -3.98 1.39 5.27
N ALA A 78 -2.69 1.50 4.93
CA ALA A 78 -2.17 1.16 3.62
C ALA A 78 -1.67 -0.29 3.55
N PHE A 79 -1.77 -0.88 2.36
CA PHE A 79 -1.14 -2.14 2.02
C PHE A 79 -0.13 -1.88 0.89
N PHE A 80 1.16 -2.08 1.14
CA PHE A 80 2.24 -1.75 0.21
C PHE A 80 2.69 -2.99 -0.56
N HIS A 81 2.37 -3.04 -1.85
CA HIS A 81 2.82 -4.08 -2.77
C HIS A 81 4.02 -3.58 -3.57
N TYR A 82 5.21 -3.76 -3.03
CA TYR A 82 6.47 -3.50 -3.69
C TYR A 82 7.32 -4.77 -3.62
N GLY A 83 7.80 -5.27 -4.77
CA GLY A 83 8.57 -6.50 -4.84
C GLY A 83 8.92 -6.88 -6.27
N MET A 84 9.22 -8.16 -6.52
CA MET A 84 9.55 -8.69 -7.84
C MET A 84 8.48 -8.32 -8.89
N ASN A 85 7.20 -8.38 -8.52
CA ASN A 85 6.08 -8.09 -9.42
C ASN A 85 6.04 -6.65 -9.92
N THR A 86 6.69 -5.71 -9.22
CA THR A 86 6.88 -4.32 -9.68
C THR A 86 7.74 -4.27 -10.95
N TYR A 87 8.70 -5.18 -11.08
CA TYR A 87 9.67 -5.22 -12.19
C TYR A 87 9.23 -6.14 -13.33
N THR A 88 8.36 -7.09 -13.07
CA THR A 88 7.84 -8.03 -14.06
C THR A 88 6.48 -7.61 -14.63
N ASN A 89 5.89 -6.54 -14.11
CA ASN A 89 4.54 -6.06 -14.45
C ASN A 89 3.46 -7.14 -14.32
N ARG A 90 3.58 -7.99 -13.30
CA ARG A 90 2.64 -9.05 -12.98
C ARG A 90 1.93 -8.73 -11.67
N GLU A 91 0.72 -9.18 -11.52
CA GLU A 91 0.01 -9.13 -10.24
C GLU A 91 0.52 -10.24 -9.31
N TRP A 92 0.64 -11.45 -9.84
CA TRP A 92 1.19 -12.62 -9.16
C TRP A 92 2.35 -13.16 -9.98
N GLY A 93 3.50 -13.28 -9.35
CA GLY A 93 4.68 -13.86 -9.98
C GLY A 93 4.54 -15.38 -10.16
N LEU A 94 5.45 -15.95 -10.90
CA LEU A 94 5.52 -17.39 -11.20
C LEU A 94 6.38 -18.17 -10.20
N GLY A 95 7.28 -17.47 -9.48
CA GLY A 95 8.30 -18.06 -8.62
C GLY A 95 9.56 -18.50 -9.36
N SER A 96 9.59 -18.34 -10.67
CA SER A 96 10.72 -18.66 -11.55
C SER A 96 11.36 -17.40 -12.19
N GLU A 97 11.00 -16.24 -11.68
CA GLU A 97 11.57 -14.98 -12.16
C GLU A 97 13.08 -14.93 -11.87
N ASP A 98 13.84 -14.42 -12.86
CA ASP A 98 15.24 -14.12 -12.65
C ASP A 98 15.37 -13.04 -11.55
N VAL A 99 16.05 -13.38 -10.47
CA VAL A 99 16.24 -12.49 -9.30
C VAL A 99 16.92 -11.19 -9.66
N THR A 100 17.72 -11.18 -10.74
CA THR A 100 18.43 -9.99 -11.26
C THR A 100 17.48 -8.94 -11.84
N LEU A 101 16.23 -9.29 -12.14
CA LEU A 101 15.19 -8.33 -12.55
C LEU A 101 14.84 -7.35 -11.41
N PHE A 102 15.05 -7.76 -10.15
CA PHE A 102 14.92 -6.83 -9.03
C PHE A 102 16.13 -5.89 -8.99
N ALA A 103 16.08 -4.84 -9.79
CA ALA A 103 17.15 -3.88 -9.97
C ALA A 103 16.65 -2.42 -9.83
N PRO A 104 16.27 -1.98 -8.62
CA PRO A 104 15.76 -0.63 -8.41
C PRO A 104 16.79 0.44 -8.79
N THR A 105 16.41 1.41 -9.62
CA THR A 105 17.25 2.54 -10.01
C THR A 105 17.62 3.44 -8.84
N LYS A 106 16.74 3.50 -7.82
CA LYS A 106 16.98 4.18 -6.54
C LYS A 106 16.62 3.25 -5.41
N LYS A 107 17.35 3.32 -4.30
CA LYS A 107 17.03 2.53 -3.12
C LYS A 107 15.60 2.83 -2.67
N PRO A 108 14.78 1.80 -2.39
CA PRO A 108 13.42 1.98 -1.87
C PRO A 108 13.41 2.82 -0.59
N ASN A 109 12.42 3.70 -0.46
CA ASN A 109 12.32 4.62 0.67
C ASN A 109 11.00 4.45 1.43
N PRO A 110 10.91 3.50 2.35
CA PRO A 110 9.71 3.28 3.18
C PRO A 110 9.28 4.51 3.99
N THR A 111 10.22 5.40 4.35
CA THR A 111 9.88 6.64 5.06
C THR A 111 9.02 7.55 4.19
N GLN A 112 9.35 7.68 2.91
CA GLN A 112 8.56 8.47 1.96
C GLN A 112 7.17 7.86 1.77
N TRP A 113 7.07 6.52 1.63
CA TRP A 113 5.80 5.84 1.48
C TRP A 113 4.86 6.11 2.67
N LEU A 114 5.37 5.90 3.88
CA LEU A 114 4.61 6.08 5.12
C LEU A 114 4.24 7.55 5.37
N LYS A 115 5.11 8.51 5.03
CA LYS A 115 4.77 9.93 5.11
C LYS A 115 3.60 10.27 4.18
N ALA A 116 3.58 9.73 2.96
CA ALA A 116 2.49 9.99 2.01
C ALA A 116 1.14 9.47 2.53
N VAL A 117 1.09 8.24 3.02
CA VAL A 117 -0.17 7.66 3.54
C VAL A 117 -0.58 8.27 4.88
N LYS A 118 0.38 8.69 5.71
CA LYS A 118 0.09 9.45 6.94
C LYS A 118 -0.55 10.80 6.63
N ALA A 119 -0.06 11.50 5.61
CA ALA A 119 -0.66 12.76 5.15
C ALA A 119 -2.10 12.57 4.62
N ALA A 120 -2.43 11.39 4.12
CA ALA A 120 -3.79 11.00 3.74
C ALA A 120 -4.67 10.55 4.91
N GLY A 121 -4.18 10.63 6.16
CA GLY A 121 -4.94 10.27 7.37
C GLY A 121 -4.86 8.78 7.75
N MET A 122 -4.03 7.97 7.10
CA MET A 122 -3.89 6.56 7.45
C MET A 122 -3.11 6.39 8.76
N LYS A 123 -3.58 5.45 9.59
CA LYS A 123 -3.04 5.21 10.94
C LYS A 123 -1.90 4.18 10.95
N GLY A 124 -1.72 3.45 9.85
CA GLY A 124 -0.70 2.41 9.76
C GLY A 124 -0.45 1.93 8.33
N GLY A 125 0.46 0.97 8.20
CA GLY A 125 0.75 0.33 6.93
C GLY A 125 1.21 -1.12 7.09
N ILE A 126 0.88 -1.95 6.11
CA ILE A 126 1.35 -3.32 5.98
C ILE A 126 2.23 -3.39 4.74
N ALA A 127 3.48 -3.83 4.90
CA ALA A 127 4.37 -4.07 3.77
C ALA A 127 4.34 -5.55 3.38
N VAL A 128 4.12 -5.82 2.10
CA VAL A 128 4.35 -7.15 1.54
C VAL A 128 5.86 -7.35 1.44
N VAL A 129 6.40 -8.23 2.27
CA VAL A 129 7.84 -8.50 2.30
C VAL A 129 8.22 -9.79 1.57
N LYS A 130 7.27 -10.72 1.42
CA LYS A 130 7.32 -11.87 0.51
C LYS A 130 5.92 -12.08 -0.08
N HIS A 131 5.78 -12.01 -1.39
CA HIS A 131 4.54 -12.30 -2.11
C HIS A 131 4.51 -13.76 -2.56
N HIS A 132 3.51 -14.16 -3.34
CA HIS A 132 3.31 -15.53 -3.84
C HIS A 132 4.45 -16.03 -4.76
N ASP A 133 5.23 -15.12 -5.36
CA ASP A 133 6.44 -15.46 -6.13
C ASP A 133 7.58 -16.01 -5.27
N GLY A 134 7.49 -15.86 -3.93
CA GLY A 134 8.51 -16.33 -3.00
C GLY A 134 9.70 -15.38 -2.84
N PHE A 135 9.77 -14.24 -3.57
CA PHE A 135 10.90 -13.34 -3.50
C PHE A 135 10.96 -12.58 -2.16
N CYS A 136 12.03 -12.78 -1.41
CA CYS A 136 12.25 -12.19 -0.10
C CYS A 136 12.88 -10.81 -0.19
N LEU A 137 12.21 -9.79 0.34
CA LEU A 137 12.68 -8.40 0.36
C LEU A 137 13.57 -8.08 1.58
N TRP A 138 14.25 -9.11 2.11
CA TRP A 138 15.24 -8.99 3.19
C TRP A 138 16.39 -9.99 2.96
N PRO A 139 17.59 -9.75 3.52
CA PRO A 139 18.66 -10.73 3.47
C PRO A 139 18.23 -12.01 4.21
N THR A 140 18.28 -13.14 3.53
CA THR A 140 17.99 -14.45 4.09
C THR A 140 18.92 -15.49 3.52
N SER A 141 19.19 -16.54 4.30
CA SER A 141 19.94 -17.74 3.90
C SER A 141 19.03 -18.93 3.58
N THR A 142 17.70 -18.75 3.69
CA THR A 142 16.74 -19.86 3.49
C THR A 142 16.39 -20.08 2.03
N THR A 143 16.65 -19.11 1.16
CA THR A 143 16.41 -19.21 -0.28
C THR A 143 17.32 -18.25 -1.05
N ASP A 144 17.70 -18.65 -2.27
CA ASP A 144 18.40 -17.78 -3.22
C ASP A 144 17.44 -16.78 -3.89
N HIS A 145 16.13 -16.99 -3.80
CA HIS A 145 15.11 -16.13 -4.37
C HIS A 145 14.86 -14.91 -3.46
N SER A 146 15.86 -14.05 -3.36
CA SER A 146 15.87 -12.92 -2.44
C SER A 146 16.73 -11.76 -2.94
N ILE A 147 16.64 -10.64 -2.25
CA ILE A 147 17.40 -9.42 -2.54
C ILE A 147 18.91 -9.64 -2.51
N VAL A 148 19.41 -10.69 -1.88
CA VAL A 148 20.86 -11.00 -1.84
C VAL A 148 21.42 -11.19 -3.26
N ASN A 149 20.61 -11.74 -4.15
CA ASN A 149 20.95 -11.99 -5.55
C ASN A 149 20.34 -10.96 -6.52
N ALA A 150 19.88 -9.81 -6.01
CA ALA A 150 19.31 -8.73 -6.82
C ALA A 150 20.27 -8.22 -7.90
N GLY A 151 19.72 -7.64 -8.97
CA GLY A 151 20.48 -7.24 -10.16
C GLY A 151 21.44 -6.04 -9.98
N ASN A 152 21.31 -5.29 -8.89
CA ASN A 152 22.19 -4.16 -8.60
C ASN A 152 22.35 -3.90 -7.10
N GLU A 153 23.26 -3.00 -6.74
CA GLU A 153 23.57 -2.66 -5.35
C GLU A 153 22.38 -2.04 -4.59
N ASN A 154 21.54 -1.27 -5.26
CA ASN A 154 20.33 -0.74 -4.61
C ASN A 154 19.38 -1.86 -4.19
N GLY A 155 19.26 -2.91 -5.01
CA GLY A 155 18.50 -4.12 -4.69
C GLY A 155 19.14 -4.90 -3.55
N LYS A 156 20.43 -5.25 -3.66
CA LYS A 156 21.18 -6.05 -2.69
C LYS A 156 21.22 -5.42 -1.29
N THR A 157 21.23 -4.10 -1.20
CA THR A 157 21.25 -3.37 0.08
C THR A 157 19.86 -3.03 0.61
N THR A 158 18.81 -3.44 -0.10
CA THR A 158 17.41 -3.29 0.34
C THR A 158 17.14 -4.20 1.55
N ASN A 159 16.35 -3.71 2.51
CA ASN A 159 15.79 -4.50 3.59
C ASN A 159 14.46 -3.87 4.01
N ILE A 160 13.41 -4.26 3.29
CA ILE A 160 12.10 -3.65 3.49
C ILE A 160 11.58 -3.85 4.91
N PRO A 161 11.61 -5.04 5.53
CA PRO A 161 11.12 -5.19 6.90
C PRO A 161 11.80 -4.25 7.88
N ARG A 162 13.14 -4.19 7.85
CA ARG A 162 13.93 -3.33 8.74
C ARG A 162 13.62 -1.85 8.53
N ASP A 163 13.66 -1.40 7.27
CA ASP A 163 13.57 0.02 6.93
C ASP A 163 12.13 0.53 7.10
N PHE A 164 11.14 -0.31 6.80
CA PHE A 164 9.72 -0.02 7.02
C PHE A 164 9.37 0.08 8.51
N ALA A 165 9.82 -0.87 9.33
CA ALA A 165 9.61 -0.84 10.77
C ALA A 165 10.26 0.39 11.43
N LYS A 166 11.49 0.73 11.00
CA LYS A 166 12.18 1.94 11.47
C LYS A 166 11.41 3.21 11.12
N ALA A 167 10.95 3.31 9.88
CA ALA A 167 10.18 4.45 9.41
C ALA A 167 8.82 4.58 10.12
N ALA A 168 8.09 3.47 10.28
CA ALA A 168 6.80 3.48 10.97
C ALA A 168 6.93 3.94 12.42
N ARG A 169 7.92 3.40 13.16
CA ARG A 169 8.20 3.84 14.54
C ARG A 169 8.53 5.32 14.62
N SER A 170 9.39 5.83 13.73
CA SER A 170 9.75 7.25 13.72
C SER A 170 8.57 8.19 13.41
N LEU A 171 7.56 7.68 12.73
CA LEU A 171 6.34 8.43 12.38
C LEU A 171 5.18 8.21 13.36
N GLY A 172 5.34 7.36 14.37
CA GLY A 172 4.29 6.98 15.31
C GLY A 172 3.14 6.22 14.63
N MET A 173 3.42 5.46 13.57
CA MET A 173 2.43 4.70 12.82
C MET A 173 2.45 3.22 13.23
N LYS A 174 1.27 2.58 13.20
CA LYS A 174 1.18 1.12 13.30
C LYS A 174 1.77 0.48 12.03
N TYR A 175 2.36 -0.71 12.17
CA TYR A 175 2.88 -1.42 10.99
C TYR A 175 2.74 -2.92 11.15
N GLY A 176 2.71 -3.60 10.00
CA GLY A 176 2.70 -5.05 9.88
C GLY A 176 3.45 -5.51 8.64
N PHE A 177 3.66 -6.82 8.55
CA PHE A 177 4.26 -7.46 7.40
C PHE A 177 3.35 -8.55 6.87
N TYR A 178 3.24 -8.62 5.56
CA TYR A 178 2.63 -9.74 4.88
C TYR A 178 3.73 -10.65 4.33
N VAL A 179 3.72 -11.87 4.80
CA VAL A 179 4.55 -12.97 4.29
C VAL A 179 3.60 -14.02 3.74
N SER A 180 3.60 -14.21 2.43
CA SER A 180 2.72 -15.20 1.81
C SER A 180 3.05 -16.62 2.31
N PRO A 181 2.09 -17.37 2.81
CA PRO A 181 2.27 -18.80 3.08
C PRO A 181 2.34 -19.61 1.79
N TRP A 182 1.75 -19.12 0.72
CA TRP A 182 1.90 -19.69 -0.61
C TRP A 182 3.18 -19.17 -1.24
N ASP A 183 4.04 -20.09 -1.67
CA ASP A 183 5.37 -19.81 -2.20
C ASP A 183 5.58 -20.62 -3.47
N ARG A 184 5.52 -19.95 -4.61
CA ARG A 184 5.68 -20.60 -5.92
C ARG A 184 7.12 -20.94 -6.27
N ASN A 185 8.10 -20.32 -5.59
CA ASN A 185 9.51 -20.65 -5.76
C ASN A 185 9.89 -21.89 -4.94
N SER A 186 9.21 -22.12 -3.81
CA SER A 186 9.45 -23.29 -2.99
C SER A 186 8.90 -24.55 -3.68
N GLN A 187 9.65 -25.63 -3.59
CA GLN A 187 9.25 -26.96 -4.08
C GLN A 187 8.53 -27.81 -3.02
N TYR A 188 8.27 -27.25 -1.83
CA TYR A 188 7.66 -27.93 -0.70
C TYR A 188 6.20 -27.50 -0.51
#